data_1d1c2607292ecd78021fb73bd3d19cf2
#
_entry.id   1d1c2607292ecd78021fb73bd3d19cf2
#
_cell.length_a   1.000
_cell.length_b   1.000
_cell.length_c   1.000
_cell.angle_alpha   90.00
_cell.angle_beta   90.00
_cell.angle_gamma   90.00
#
_symmetry.space_group_name_H-M   'P 1'
#
loop_
_entity.id
_entity.type
_entity.pdbx_description
1 polymer ?
#
loop_
_entity_poly.entity_id
_entity_poly.type
_entity_poly.pdbx_seq_one_letter_code
_entity_poly.pdbx_strand_id
1 'polypeptide(L)'
;MKKSLFIWLFALIFPLSFVCAENYPYRSDVLWVTVPNHAGWIYKTGEKATVEVQFYKYGIPQDGVTVSYEIGGDMMPADTSGSVTLKQGKAVIPVGTMREPGFRDCRLTATVDGTSYKHHVKVGFSPEKIQPYTQ
;
A
#
# COMPACT_ATOMS: atom_id res chain seq x y z
N MET A 1 -8.26 -37.91 -38.13
CA MET A 1 -8.67 -38.37 -36.82
C MET A 1 -7.57 -38.30 -35.77
N LYS A 2 -6.41 -38.81 -36.10
CA LYS A 2 -5.30 -38.75 -35.14
C LYS A 2 -4.88 -37.35 -34.77
N LYS A 3 -4.98 -36.41 -35.70
CA LYS A 3 -4.62 -35.04 -35.45
C LYS A 3 -5.56 -34.37 -34.44
N SER A 4 -6.82 -34.73 -34.42
CA SER A 4 -7.80 -34.20 -33.47
C SER A 4 -7.48 -34.63 -32.06
N LEU A 5 -7.00 -35.84 -31.88
CA LEU A 5 -6.61 -36.35 -30.59
C LEU A 5 -5.45 -35.54 -29.98
N PHE A 6 -4.47 -35.19 -30.79
CA PHE A 6 -3.36 -34.38 -30.31
C PHE A 6 -3.78 -33.00 -29.85
N ILE A 7 -4.68 -32.39 -30.58
CA ILE A 7 -5.19 -31.06 -30.23
C ILE A 7 -5.91 -31.11 -28.89
N TRP A 8 -6.67 -32.15 -28.65
CA TRP A 8 -7.36 -32.32 -27.39
C TRP A 8 -6.41 -32.46 -26.20
N LEU A 9 -5.32 -33.17 -26.39
CA LEU A 9 -4.31 -33.34 -25.36
C LEU A 9 -3.67 -32.00 -25.00
N PHE A 10 -3.36 -31.19 -25.98
CA PHE A 10 -2.81 -29.87 -25.74
C PHE A 10 -3.75 -28.99 -24.96
N ALA A 11 -5.02 -29.01 -25.27
CA ALA A 11 -6.00 -28.21 -24.59
C ALA A 11 -6.13 -28.58 -23.13
N LEU A 12 -5.89 -29.82 -22.77
CA LEU A 12 -5.96 -30.28 -21.40
C LEU A 12 -4.74 -29.85 -20.58
N ILE A 13 -3.58 -29.76 -21.22
CA ILE A 13 -2.36 -29.41 -20.51
C ILE A 13 -2.33 -27.92 -20.16
N PHE A 14 -2.81 -27.07 -21.04
CA PHE A 14 -2.81 -25.62 -20.83
C PHE A 14 -3.53 -25.17 -19.57
N PRO A 15 -4.76 -25.61 -19.30
CA PRO A 15 -5.46 -25.20 -18.08
C PRO A 15 -4.73 -25.60 -16.81
N LEU A 16 -4.07 -26.74 -16.82
CA LEU A 16 -3.31 -27.18 -15.67
C LEU A 16 -2.15 -26.27 -15.36
N SER A 17 -1.47 -25.78 -16.39
CA SER A 17 -0.36 -24.83 -16.20
C SER A 17 -0.85 -23.52 -15.60
N PHE A 18 -2.00 -23.03 -16.01
CA PHE A 18 -2.59 -21.82 -15.45
C PHE A 18 -2.94 -22.00 -13.99
N VAL A 19 -3.54 -23.11 -13.63
CA VAL A 19 -3.90 -23.37 -12.24
C VAL A 19 -2.66 -23.40 -11.35
N CYS A 20 -1.58 -23.99 -11.81
CA CYS A 20 -0.32 -24.00 -11.07
C CYS A 20 0.23 -22.60 -10.87
N ALA A 21 0.13 -21.73 -11.87
CA ALA A 21 0.60 -20.36 -11.74
C ALA A 21 -0.21 -19.56 -10.73
N GLU A 22 -1.50 -19.82 -10.62
CA GLU A 22 -2.36 -19.13 -9.68
C GLU A 22 -2.12 -19.56 -8.25
N ASN A 23 -1.45 -20.64 -8.02
CA ASN A 23 -1.19 -21.15 -6.69
C ASN A 23 0.03 -20.53 -6.00
N TYR A 24 0.55 -19.42 -6.54
CA TYR A 24 1.64 -18.69 -5.91
C TYR A 24 1.14 -17.36 -5.38
N PRO A 25 0.39 -17.35 -4.27
CA PRO A 25 -0.20 -16.11 -3.76
C PRO A 25 0.82 -15.12 -3.19
N TYR A 26 2.05 -15.55 -2.96
CA TYR A 26 3.07 -14.69 -2.38
C TYR A 26 3.79 -13.83 -3.39
N ARG A 27 3.58 -14.08 -4.65
CA ARG A 27 4.22 -13.27 -5.68
C ARG A 27 3.45 -11.99 -5.85
N SER A 28 3.97 -10.96 -5.27
CA SER A 28 3.48 -9.62 -5.52
C SER A 28 4.45 -8.96 -6.48
N ASP A 29 3.93 -8.41 -7.56
CA ASP A 29 4.74 -7.65 -8.50
C ASP A 29 4.98 -6.23 -8.01
N VAL A 30 4.32 -5.81 -6.94
CA VAL A 30 4.51 -4.47 -6.39
C VAL A 30 4.95 -4.53 -4.94
N LEU A 31 5.69 -3.52 -4.53
CA LEU A 31 6.14 -3.35 -3.16
C LEU A 31 5.85 -1.92 -2.73
N TRP A 32 5.15 -1.78 -1.62
CA TRP A 32 4.93 -0.50 -0.97
C TRP A 32 5.90 -0.39 0.20
N VAL A 33 6.56 0.75 0.31
CA VAL A 33 7.38 1.08 1.49
C VAL A 33 6.88 2.38 2.04
N THR A 34 6.60 2.44 3.33
CA THR A 34 6.10 3.63 3.98
C THR A 34 6.98 3.97 5.16
N VAL A 35 7.38 5.24 5.25
CA VAL A 35 8.30 5.71 6.29
C VAL A 35 7.69 6.95 6.93
N PRO A 36 7.45 6.94 8.26
CA PRO A 36 6.94 8.12 8.93
C PRO A 36 8.06 9.15 9.11
N ASN A 37 7.68 10.41 9.29
CA ASN A 37 8.65 11.47 9.55
C ASN A 37 9.09 11.52 11.02
N HIS A 38 8.87 10.44 11.74
CA HIS A 38 9.17 10.30 13.15
C HIS A 38 9.86 8.96 13.36
N ALA A 39 10.57 8.79 14.46
CA ALA A 39 11.30 7.55 14.73
C ALA A 39 10.39 6.34 14.89
N GLY A 40 9.10 6.53 15.05
CA GLY A 40 8.13 5.44 15.11
C GLY A 40 6.82 5.87 14.52
N TRP A 41 5.82 5.01 14.63
CA TRP A 41 4.49 5.26 14.09
C TRP A 41 3.56 5.92 15.11
N ILE A 42 4.09 6.32 16.26
CA ILE A 42 3.34 6.98 17.32
C ILE A 42 3.85 8.40 17.48
N TYR A 43 2.96 9.36 17.35
CA TYR A 43 3.24 10.79 17.47
C TYR A 43 2.63 11.34 18.74
N LYS A 44 3.11 12.49 19.17
CA LYS A 44 2.42 13.23 20.22
C LYS A 44 1.21 13.93 19.62
N THR A 45 0.16 14.09 20.43
CA THR A 45 -0.99 14.88 20.01
C THR A 45 -0.54 16.29 19.65
N GLY A 46 -1.04 16.81 18.56
CA GLY A 46 -0.64 18.11 18.03
C GLY A 46 0.51 18.11 17.05
N GLU A 47 1.29 17.03 16.99
CA GLU A 47 2.34 16.92 15.98
C GLU A 47 1.74 16.66 14.61
N LYS A 48 2.42 17.14 13.59
CA LYS A 48 2.01 16.88 12.21
C LYS A 48 2.72 15.64 11.69
N ALA A 49 1.94 14.66 11.32
CA ALA A 49 2.44 13.40 10.77
C ALA A 49 2.49 13.48 9.26
N THR A 50 3.60 13.06 8.69
CA THR A 50 3.72 12.85 7.25
C THR A 50 4.32 11.48 7.02
N VAL A 51 3.97 10.86 5.91
CA VAL A 51 4.46 9.54 5.56
C VAL A 51 5.06 9.61 4.17
N GLU A 52 6.31 9.19 4.04
CA GLU A 52 6.92 9.01 2.74
C GLU A 52 6.47 7.66 2.19
N VAL A 53 5.95 7.67 0.98
CA VAL A 53 5.49 6.47 0.30
C VAL A 53 6.44 6.16 -0.84
N GLN A 54 6.86 4.92 -0.91
CA GLN A 54 7.67 4.43 -2.02
C GLN A 54 6.91 3.28 -2.67
N PHE A 55 6.91 3.25 -3.98
CA PHE A 55 6.17 2.25 -4.73
C PHE A 55 7.08 1.66 -5.80
N TYR A 56 7.23 0.35 -5.77
CA TYR A 56 8.10 -0.39 -6.68
C TYR A 56 7.28 -1.43 -7.43
N LYS A 57 7.58 -1.60 -8.69
CA LYS A 57 7.01 -2.69 -9.46
C LYS A 57 8.17 -3.50 -10.04
N TYR A 58 8.19 -4.80 -9.74
CA TYR A 58 9.30 -5.69 -10.09
C TYR A 58 10.65 -5.14 -9.63
N GLY A 59 10.67 -4.53 -8.44
CA GLY A 59 11.89 -3.97 -7.88
C GLY A 59 12.31 -2.63 -8.47
N ILE A 60 11.53 -2.06 -9.38
CA ILE A 60 11.85 -0.81 -10.04
C ILE A 60 11.00 0.31 -9.46
N PRO A 61 11.61 1.41 -8.98
CA PRO A 61 10.82 2.55 -8.51
C PRO A 61 9.96 3.11 -9.62
N GLN A 62 8.69 3.37 -9.32
CA GLN A 62 7.74 3.82 -10.31
C GLN A 62 7.66 5.34 -10.31
N ASP A 63 8.12 5.95 -11.39
CA ASP A 63 8.11 7.40 -11.56
C ASP A 63 6.84 7.83 -12.29
N GLY A 64 6.29 8.98 -11.89
CA GLY A 64 5.13 9.55 -12.55
C GLY A 64 3.81 8.88 -12.21
N VAL A 65 3.80 7.89 -11.33
CA VAL A 65 2.57 7.23 -10.91
C VAL A 65 1.84 8.10 -9.90
N THR A 66 0.53 8.24 -10.08
CA THR A 66 -0.31 9.00 -9.15
C THR A 66 -0.82 8.07 -8.07
N VAL A 67 -0.59 8.45 -6.81
CA VAL A 67 -1.11 7.75 -5.66
C VAL A 67 -2.21 8.59 -5.04
N SER A 68 -3.39 8.03 -4.96
CA SER A 68 -4.53 8.68 -4.29
C SER A 68 -4.55 8.26 -2.84
N TYR A 69 -4.93 9.16 -1.96
CA TYR A 69 -5.01 8.85 -0.54
C TYR A 69 -6.31 9.33 0.06
N GLU A 70 -6.79 8.58 1.03
CA GLU A 70 -7.93 8.93 1.86
C GLU A 70 -7.51 8.75 3.31
N ILE A 71 -7.64 9.80 4.11
CA ILE A 71 -7.16 9.81 5.49
C ILE A 71 -8.32 10.16 6.40
N GLY A 72 -8.47 9.41 7.48
CA GLY A 72 -9.50 9.66 8.47
C GLY A 72 -9.17 8.99 9.77
N GLY A 73 -10.03 9.17 10.78
CA GLY A 73 -9.91 8.47 12.03
C GLY A 73 -10.07 6.97 11.84
N ASP A 74 -9.61 6.21 12.83
CA ASP A 74 -9.69 4.75 12.77
C ASP A 74 -11.15 4.33 12.68
N MET A 75 -11.46 3.50 11.68
CA MET A 75 -12.82 2.98 11.43
C MET A 75 -13.83 4.09 11.11
N MET A 76 -13.38 5.26 10.74
CA MET A 76 -14.26 6.38 10.40
C MET A 76 -14.09 6.77 8.92
N PRO A 77 -15.07 7.48 8.36
CA PRO A 77 -14.93 7.98 7.01
C PRO A 77 -13.74 8.93 6.87
N ALA A 78 -13.22 9.01 5.67
CA ALA A 78 -12.10 9.91 5.41
C ALA A 78 -12.52 11.37 5.58
N ASP A 79 -11.69 12.13 6.27
CA ASP A 79 -11.88 13.57 6.40
C ASP A 79 -10.96 14.36 5.49
N THR A 80 -9.97 13.71 4.93
CA THR A 80 -8.99 14.32 4.03
C THR A 80 -8.74 13.36 2.87
N SER A 81 -8.71 13.89 1.67
CA SER A 81 -8.37 13.09 0.49
C SER A 81 -7.57 13.92 -0.49
N GLY A 82 -6.81 13.26 -1.31
CA GLY A 82 -6.00 13.94 -2.31
C GLY A 82 -5.19 12.94 -3.11
N SER A 83 -4.22 13.45 -3.82
CA SER A 83 -3.31 12.61 -4.58
C SER A 83 -1.93 13.25 -4.65
N VAL A 84 -0.92 12.39 -4.83
CA VAL A 84 0.45 12.82 -5.04
C VAL A 84 1.01 12.05 -6.22
N THR A 85 1.98 12.65 -6.90
CA THR A 85 2.65 12.00 -8.01
C THR A 85 4.04 11.55 -7.53
N LEU A 86 4.36 10.31 -7.78
CA LEU A 86 5.65 9.76 -7.38
C LEU A 86 6.77 10.33 -8.24
N LYS A 87 7.84 10.75 -7.60
CA LYS A 87 9.08 11.17 -8.25
C LYS A 87 10.17 10.20 -7.84
N GLN A 88 10.73 9.49 -8.81
CA GLN A 88 11.70 8.45 -8.55
C GLN A 88 11.16 7.41 -7.56
N GLY A 89 9.87 7.14 -7.67
CA GLY A 89 9.18 6.16 -6.85
C GLY A 89 8.81 6.62 -5.44
N LYS A 90 8.96 7.92 -5.14
CA LYS A 90 8.71 8.44 -3.79
C LYS A 90 7.78 9.64 -3.79
N ALA A 91 7.01 9.77 -2.74
CA ALA A 91 6.18 10.94 -2.49
C ALA A 91 5.89 11.04 -1.00
N VAL A 92 5.54 12.24 -0.54
CA VAL A 92 5.21 12.48 0.86
C VAL A 92 3.72 12.78 0.96
N ILE A 93 3.06 12.11 1.88
CA ILE A 93 1.63 12.27 2.10
C ILE A 93 1.43 12.94 3.46
N PRO A 94 0.68 14.05 3.51
CA PRO A 94 0.39 14.70 4.79
C PRO A 94 -0.75 13.96 5.48
N VAL A 95 -0.44 13.24 6.54
CA VAL A 95 -1.44 12.51 7.31
C VAL A 95 -2.23 13.44 8.22
N GLY A 96 -1.59 14.50 8.68
CA GLY A 96 -2.25 15.50 9.51
C GLY A 96 -1.91 15.35 10.98
N THR A 97 -2.82 15.77 11.82
CA THR A 97 -2.60 15.80 13.26
C THR A 97 -3.88 15.41 13.99
N MET A 98 -3.75 15.05 15.25
CA MET A 98 -4.88 14.80 16.14
C MET A 98 -4.69 15.57 17.44
N ARG A 99 -5.78 16.11 17.96
CA ARG A 99 -5.78 16.80 19.27
C ARG A 99 -5.99 15.82 20.41
N GLU A 100 -6.62 14.68 20.11
CA GLU A 100 -6.92 13.66 21.09
C GLU A 100 -6.19 12.37 20.71
N PRO A 101 -5.91 11.52 21.73
CA PRO A 101 -5.27 10.24 21.42
C PRO A 101 -6.11 9.39 20.48
N GLY A 102 -5.47 8.67 19.60
CA GLY A 102 -6.17 7.81 18.66
C GLY A 102 -5.29 7.47 17.49
N PHE A 103 -5.92 6.97 16.44
CA PHE A 103 -5.23 6.56 15.22
C PHE A 103 -5.84 7.24 14.01
N ARG A 104 -5.01 7.53 13.04
CA ARG A 104 -5.46 7.97 11.73
C ARG A 104 -5.09 6.90 10.71
N ASP A 105 -6.07 6.52 9.93
CA ASP A 105 -5.91 5.57 8.83
C ASP A 105 -5.61 6.32 7.55
N CYS A 106 -4.60 5.87 6.86
CA CYS A 106 -4.26 6.38 5.53
C CYS A 106 -4.41 5.24 4.54
N ARG A 107 -5.36 5.36 3.63
CA ARG A 107 -5.61 4.38 2.58
C ARG A 107 -5.06 4.91 1.28
N LEU A 108 -4.18 4.13 0.68
CA LEU A 108 -3.46 4.52 -0.52
C LEU A 108 -3.90 3.67 -1.69
N THR A 109 -4.02 4.28 -2.84
CA THR A 109 -4.34 3.57 -4.08
C THR A 109 -3.45 4.11 -5.19
N ALA A 110 -2.74 3.21 -5.84
CA ALA A 110 -1.95 3.52 -7.03
C ALA A 110 -2.54 2.76 -8.21
N THR A 111 -2.66 3.43 -9.33
CA THR A 111 -3.15 2.79 -10.55
C THR A 111 -2.02 2.80 -11.58
N VAL A 112 -1.64 1.60 -12.02
CA VAL A 112 -0.59 1.40 -13.01
C VAL A 112 -1.13 0.49 -14.08
N ASP A 113 -1.09 0.93 -15.33
CA ASP A 113 -1.56 0.13 -16.48
C ASP A 113 -2.96 -0.43 -16.29
N GLY A 114 -3.84 0.37 -15.70
CA GLY A 114 -5.22 -0.03 -15.49
C GLY A 114 -5.47 -0.91 -14.28
N THR A 115 -4.44 -1.26 -13.54
CA THR A 115 -4.56 -2.09 -12.33
C THR A 115 -4.40 -1.20 -11.10
N SER A 116 -5.32 -1.34 -10.16
CA SER A 116 -5.27 -0.59 -8.90
C SER A 116 -4.62 -1.42 -7.82
N TYR A 117 -3.65 -0.83 -7.14
CA TYR A 117 -2.96 -1.44 -6.01
C TYR A 117 -3.26 -0.63 -4.76
N LYS A 118 -3.62 -1.30 -3.69
CA LYS A 118 -4.02 -0.65 -2.45
C LYS A 118 -3.06 -0.96 -1.34
N HIS A 119 -2.87 0.02 -0.47
CA HIS A 119 -2.04 -0.13 0.72
C HIS A 119 -2.66 0.67 1.86
N HIS A 120 -2.40 0.25 3.08
CA HIS A 120 -3.02 0.83 4.25
C HIS A 120 -1.95 1.12 5.30
N VAL A 121 -1.97 2.34 5.83
CA VAL A 121 -1.03 2.77 6.85
C VAL A 121 -1.82 3.35 8.02
N LYS A 122 -1.40 3.06 9.23
CA LYS A 122 -2.05 3.54 10.43
C LYS A 122 -1.02 4.29 11.28
N VAL A 123 -1.36 5.50 11.71
CA VAL A 123 -0.50 6.36 12.52
C VAL A 123 -1.20 6.62 13.84
N GLY A 124 -0.49 6.46 14.93
CA GLY A 124 -1.04 6.67 16.26
C GLY A 124 -0.64 8.01 16.86
N PHE A 125 -1.50 8.55 17.72
CA PHE A 125 -1.24 9.77 18.45
C PHE A 125 -1.48 9.53 19.93
N SER A 126 -0.55 9.96 20.75
CA SER A 126 -0.63 9.81 22.21
C SER A 126 -0.22 11.11 22.87
N PRO A 127 -0.88 11.51 23.98
CA PRO A 127 -0.52 12.75 24.65
C PRO A 127 0.83 12.69 25.35
N GLU A 128 1.32 11.49 25.63
CA GLU A 128 2.57 11.32 26.32
C GLU A 128 3.54 10.52 25.47
N LYS A 129 4.81 10.77 25.71
CA LYS A 129 5.84 9.99 25.05
C LYS A 129 5.73 8.54 25.50
N ILE A 130 5.46 7.66 24.57
CA ILE A 130 5.37 6.25 24.88
C ILE A 130 6.76 5.70 25.04
N GLN A 131 7.01 5.13 26.21
CA GLN A 131 8.24 4.41 26.44
C GLN A 131 7.96 2.93 26.27
N PRO A 132 8.60 2.27 25.31
CA PRO A 132 8.40 0.84 25.14
C PRO A 132 8.95 0.09 26.36
N TYR A 133 8.15 -0.81 26.85
CA TYR A 133 8.59 -1.70 27.93
C TYR A 133 9.06 -0.98 29.17
N THR A 134 8.27 -0.06 29.60
CA THR A 134 8.66 0.74 30.74
C THR A 134 8.66 0.01 32.06
N GLN A 135 8.19 -1.13 32.06
CA GLN A 135 8.15 -1.89 33.29
C GLN A 135 9.44 -2.61 33.56
#